data_67669f0d4a39d8af2e8478e260a44730
#
_entry.id   67669f0d4a39d8af2e8478e260a44730
#
_cell.length_a   1.000
_cell.length_b   1.000
_cell.length_c   1.000
_cell.angle_alpha   90.00
_cell.angle_beta   90.00
_cell.angle_gamma   90.00
#
_symmetry.space_group_name_H-M   'P 1'
#
loop_
_entity.id
_entity.type
_entity.pdbx_description
1 polymer ?
#
loop_
_entity_poly.entity_id
_entity_poly.type
_entity_poly.pdbx_seq_one_letter_code
_entity_poly.pdbx_strand_id
1 'polypeptide(L)'
;MTRRHAVAPAIAVLIAYSQVCAQSVRFDAVGDAIPRPLTSEPGDAARGRSIVVNRDAGACTLCHAVPGEKIYGNIAPALAGVGARLSPAQLRLRVADSTRVNAESPMPAYYRTEGLNQVAAAFRGKPLLSAQQVEDVVAWLATLKEPR
;
A
#
# COMPACT_ATOMS: atom_id res chain seq x y z
N MET A 1 -56.69 0.99 50.15
CA MET A 1 -56.36 1.14 48.73
C MET A 1 -54.84 1.41 48.65
N THR A 2 -54.06 0.37 48.50
CA THR A 2 -52.57 0.43 48.43
C THR A 2 -52.12 0.31 47.02
N ARG A 3 -51.59 1.40 46.44
CA ARG A 3 -51.00 1.42 45.08
C ARG A 3 -49.59 0.80 45.15
N ARG A 4 -49.41 -0.34 44.49
CA ARG A 4 -48.11 -0.94 44.23
C ARG A 4 -47.46 -0.25 43.03
N HIS A 5 -46.37 0.46 43.23
CA HIS A 5 -45.54 0.99 42.16
C HIS A 5 -44.64 -0.12 41.63
N ALA A 6 -44.83 -0.53 40.38
CA ALA A 6 -43.96 -1.43 39.68
C ALA A 6 -42.69 -0.66 39.21
N VAL A 7 -41.53 -1.05 39.72
CA VAL A 7 -40.25 -0.54 39.26
C VAL A 7 -39.79 -1.41 38.10
N ALA A 8 -39.73 -0.82 36.89
CA ALA A 8 -39.17 -1.51 35.72
C ALA A 8 -37.62 -1.49 35.76
N PRO A 9 -36.95 -2.61 35.48
CA PRO A 9 -35.52 -2.61 35.43
C PRO A 9 -35.03 -1.91 34.14
N ALA A 10 -34.17 -0.90 34.29
CA ALA A 10 -33.47 -0.28 33.19
C ALA A 10 -32.34 -1.22 32.73
N ILE A 11 -32.43 -1.76 31.53
CA ILE A 11 -31.39 -2.55 30.87
C ILE A 11 -30.36 -1.56 30.35
N ALA A 12 -29.18 -1.48 31.01
CA ALA A 12 -28.06 -0.74 30.53
C ALA A 12 -27.37 -1.53 29.38
N VAL A 13 -27.54 -1.07 28.15
CA VAL A 13 -26.83 -1.62 26.98
C VAL A 13 -25.40 -1.07 27.00
N LEU A 14 -24.44 -1.90 27.39
CA LEU A 14 -22.99 -1.63 27.28
C LEU A 14 -22.60 -1.74 25.81
N ILE A 15 -22.47 -0.60 25.12
CA ILE A 15 -21.88 -0.52 23.79
C ILE A 15 -20.36 -0.64 23.95
N ALA A 16 -19.81 -1.82 23.66
CA ALA A 16 -18.36 -2.03 23.56
C ALA A 16 -17.82 -1.29 22.32
N TYR A 17 -17.22 -0.13 22.53
CA TYR A 17 -16.45 0.53 21.49
C TYR A 17 -15.17 -0.27 21.23
N SER A 18 -15.14 -1.07 20.15
CA SER A 18 -13.91 -1.67 19.65
C SER A 18 -12.99 -0.56 19.17
N GLN A 19 -12.00 -0.21 19.97
CA GLN A 19 -10.92 0.70 19.54
C GLN A 19 -10.11 -0.05 18.49
N VAL A 20 -10.31 0.31 17.22
CA VAL A 20 -9.40 -0.08 16.14
C VAL A 20 -8.11 0.70 16.38
N CYS A 21 -7.16 0.08 17.09
CA CYS A 21 -5.80 0.58 17.13
C CYS A 21 -5.29 0.64 15.69
N ALA A 22 -4.93 1.84 15.23
CA ALA A 22 -4.17 2.00 13.99
C ALA A 22 -2.83 1.30 14.22
N GLN A 23 -2.70 0.08 13.71
CA GLN A 23 -1.44 -0.67 13.78
C GLN A 23 -0.45 0.03 12.87
N SER A 24 0.67 0.50 13.43
CA SER A 24 1.77 1.01 12.63
C SER A 24 2.23 -0.07 11.67
N VAL A 25 2.23 0.27 10.39
CA VAL A 25 2.61 -0.64 9.32
C VAL A 25 4.12 -0.89 9.40
N ARG A 26 4.50 -2.10 9.79
CA ARG A 26 5.91 -2.51 9.92
C ARG A 26 6.25 -3.55 8.87
N PHE A 27 7.45 -3.46 8.34
CA PHE A 27 8.05 -4.46 7.47
C PHE A 27 9.56 -4.58 7.78
N ASP A 28 10.10 -5.78 7.60
CA ASP A 28 11.53 -6.05 7.81
C ASP A 28 12.24 -5.99 6.45
N ALA A 29 13.06 -4.97 6.27
CA ALA A 29 13.94 -4.88 5.11
C ALA A 29 15.31 -5.51 5.42
N VAL A 30 15.81 -6.32 4.49
CA VAL A 30 17.12 -6.93 4.52
C VAL A 30 17.88 -6.50 3.27
N GLY A 31 18.92 -5.68 3.45
CA GLY A 31 19.60 -5.05 2.33
C GLY A 31 18.62 -4.17 1.52
N ASP A 32 18.52 -4.42 0.22
CA ASP A 32 17.65 -3.70 -0.71
C ASP A 32 16.32 -4.42 -1.00
N ALA A 33 15.83 -5.26 -0.07
CA ALA A 33 14.67 -6.13 -0.26
C ALA A 33 13.79 -6.25 1.00
N ILE A 34 12.51 -6.57 0.81
CA ILE A 34 11.60 -7.12 1.82
C ILE A 34 11.35 -8.59 1.45
N PRO A 35 12.04 -9.55 2.11
CA PRO A 35 12.00 -10.95 1.71
C PRO A 35 10.63 -11.61 1.87
N ARG A 36 9.93 -11.29 2.96
CA ARG A 36 8.61 -11.85 3.26
C ARG A 36 7.50 -11.00 2.64
N PRO A 37 6.45 -11.60 2.05
CA PRO A 37 5.25 -10.88 1.64
C PRO A 37 4.63 -10.11 2.81
N LEU A 38 3.97 -8.99 2.51
CA LEU A 38 3.31 -8.13 3.50
C LEU A 38 1.97 -8.71 3.96
N THR A 39 1.45 -9.70 3.27
CA THR A 39 0.21 -10.42 3.55
C THR A 39 0.35 -11.90 3.21
N SER A 40 -0.51 -12.74 3.77
CA SER A 40 -0.58 -14.18 3.46
C SER A 40 -1.23 -14.46 2.10
N GLU A 41 -2.04 -13.53 1.58
CA GLU A 41 -2.71 -13.68 0.30
C GLU A 41 -1.73 -13.40 -0.86
N PRO A 42 -1.64 -14.28 -1.87
CA PRO A 42 -0.84 -14.03 -3.05
C PRO A 42 -1.27 -12.76 -3.79
N GLY A 43 -0.30 -12.04 -4.32
CA GLY A 43 -0.57 -10.90 -5.18
C GLY A 43 -1.21 -11.31 -6.51
N ASP A 44 -2.15 -10.50 -6.99
CA ASP A 44 -2.83 -10.67 -8.28
C ASP A 44 -2.32 -9.64 -9.29
N ALA A 45 -1.74 -10.11 -10.40
CA ALA A 45 -1.15 -9.24 -11.41
C ALA A 45 -2.18 -8.35 -12.14
N ALA A 46 -3.41 -8.83 -12.33
CA ALA A 46 -4.44 -8.03 -13.00
C ALA A 46 -4.91 -6.86 -12.10
N ARG A 47 -5.14 -7.14 -10.80
CA ARG A 47 -5.40 -6.08 -9.82
C ARG A 47 -4.23 -5.13 -9.73
N GLY A 48 -3.00 -5.65 -9.70
CA GLY A 48 -1.78 -4.85 -9.65
C GLY A 48 -1.67 -3.87 -10.82
N ARG A 49 -1.93 -4.32 -12.05
CA ARG A 49 -1.99 -3.44 -13.22
C ARG A 49 -3.04 -2.34 -13.06
N SER A 50 -4.23 -2.70 -12.60
CA SER A 50 -5.31 -1.73 -12.38
C SER A 50 -4.92 -0.65 -11.38
N ILE A 51 -4.21 -1.00 -10.29
CA ILE A 51 -3.68 -0.05 -9.30
C ILE A 51 -2.64 0.88 -9.93
N VAL A 52 -1.70 0.32 -10.71
CA VAL A 52 -0.58 1.08 -11.32
C VAL A 52 -1.08 2.16 -12.27
N VAL A 53 -2.10 1.87 -13.07
CA VAL A 53 -2.64 2.83 -14.07
C VAL A 53 -3.70 3.76 -13.49
N ASN A 54 -4.28 3.44 -12.35
CA ASN A 54 -5.28 4.28 -11.70
C ASN A 54 -4.62 5.48 -11.01
N ARG A 55 -5.00 6.69 -11.44
CA ARG A 55 -4.46 7.96 -10.92
C ARG A 55 -4.90 8.28 -9.49
N ASP A 56 -6.00 7.70 -9.04
CA ASP A 56 -6.53 7.88 -7.69
C ASP A 56 -6.01 6.81 -6.70
N ALA A 57 -5.21 5.85 -7.19
CA ALA A 57 -4.61 4.79 -6.38
C ALA A 57 -3.08 4.84 -6.45
N GLY A 58 -2.45 4.02 -7.30
CA GLY A 58 -0.99 3.96 -7.44
C GLY A 58 -0.39 5.16 -8.16
N ALA A 59 -1.10 5.70 -9.16
CA ALA A 59 -0.69 6.84 -9.96
C ALA A 59 0.71 6.72 -10.61
N CYS A 60 1.20 5.50 -10.83
CA CYS A 60 2.58 5.24 -11.27
C CYS A 60 2.86 5.82 -12.67
N THR A 61 1.81 5.92 -13.51
CA THR A 61 1.87 6.54 -14.84
C THR A 61 2.20 8.03 -14.82
N LEU A 62 2.09 8.71 -13.67
CA LEU A 62 2.50 10.12 -13.57
C LEU A 62 4.00 10.29 -13.75
N CYS A 63 4.79 9.28 -13.36
CA CYS A 63 6.25 9.35 -13.38
C CYS A 63 6.89 8.31 -14.32
N HIS A 64 6.33 7.10 -14.41
CA HIS A 64 6.91 5.98 -15.14
C HIS A 64 6.26 5.75 -16.49
N ALA A 65 7.07 5.42 -17.48
CA ALA A 65 6.60 4.77 -18.69
C ALA A 65 6.12 3.35 -18.37
N VAL A 66 4.83 3.10 -18.59
CA VAL A 66 4.13 1.85 -18.26
C VAL A 66 3.79 1.11 -19.55
N PRO A 67 4.17 -0.17 -19.71
CA PRO A 67 3.85 -0.95 -20.89
C PRO A 67 2.34 -0.98 -21.19
N GLY A 68 1.98 -0.67 -22.44
CA GLY A 68 0.58 -0.63 -22.89
C GLY A 68 -0.15 0.70 -22.65
N GLU A 69 0.44 1.64 -21.89
CA GLU A 69 -0.13 2.97 -21.70
C GLU A 69 0.42 3.97 -22.72
N LYS A 70 -0.46 4.86 -23.24
CA LYS A 70 -0.09 5.89 -24.21
C LYS A 70 0.30 7.21 -23.55
N ILE A 71 -0.22 7.46 -22.36
CA ILE A 71 -0.01 8.71 -21.60
C ILE A 71 0.70 8.34 -20.30
N TYR A 72 1.96 8.74 -20.18
CA TYR A 72 2.80 8.47 -19.02
C TYR A 72 3.87 9.55 -18.85
N GLY A 73 4.40 9.63 -17.63
CA GLY A 73 5.54 10.49 -17.31
C GLY A 73 6.88 9.89 -17.73
N ASN A 74 7.90 10.72 -17.72
CA ASN A 74 9.29 10.35 -18.04
C ASN A 74 10.26 10.76 -16.92
N ILE A 75 9.75 11.06 -15.74
CA ILE A 75 10.54 11.50 -14.58
C ILE A 75 11.31 10.31 -13.95
N ALA A 76 10.73 9.11 -14.06
CA ALA A 76 11.25 7.88 -13.45
C ALA A 76 11.57 6.82 -14.52
N PRO A 77 12.38 5.80 -14.19
CA PRO A 77 12.73 4.73 -15.13
C PRO A 77 11.50 4.02 -15.69
N ALA A 78 11.55 3.63 -16.97
CA ALA A 78 10.52 2.80 -17.59
C ALA A 78 10.35 1.45 -16.84
N LEU A 79 9.09 1.02 -16.69
CA LEU A 79 8.78 -0.24 -16.00
C LEU A 79 8.98 -1.47 -16.89
N ALA A 80 9.12 -1.30 -18.21
CA ALA A 80 9.45 -2.39 -19.10
C ALA A 80 10.70 -3.15 -18.64
N GLY A 81 10.65 -4.47 -18.60
CA GLY A 81 11.75 -5.34 -18.18
C GLY A 81 12.12 -5.27 -16.69
N VAL A 82 11.36 -4.54 -15.85
CA VAL A 82 11.71 -4.40 -14.43
C VAL A 82 11.70 -5.73 -13.68
N GLY A 83 10.77 -6.62 -14.01
CA GLY A 83 10.69 -7.95 -13.41
C GLY A 83 11.84 -8.88 -13.82
N ALA A 84 12.58 -8.59 -14.90
CA ALA A 84 13.80 -9.31 -15.24
C ALA A 84 15.00 -8.80 -14.44
N ARG A 85 15.00 -7.52 -14.07
CA ARG A 85 16.12 -6.88 -13.35
C ARG A 85 16.04 -7.01 -11.83
N LEU A 86 14.84 -7.08 -11.27
CA LEU A 86 14.58 -7.07 -9.83
C LEU A 86 13.75 -8.28 -9.42
N SER A 87 14.12 -8.87 -8.28
CA SER A 87 13.32 -9.89 -7.62
C SER A 87 12.03 -9.31 -7.03
N PRO A 88 10.99 -10.13 -6.77
CA PRO A 88 9.78 -9.66 -6.09
C PRO A 88 10.07 -9.00 -4.72
N ALA A 89 11.05 -9.48 -3.98
CA ALA A 89 11.46 -8.90 -2.70
C ALA A 89 12.06 -7.49 -2.85
N GLN A 90 12.83 -7.27 -3.91
CA GLN A 90 13.41 -5.96 -4.23
C GLN A 90 12.35 -4.99 -4.78
N LEU A 91 11.43 -5.47 -5.60
CA LEU A 91 10.27 -4.69 -6.08
C LEU A 91 9.40 -4.25 -4.90
N ARG A 92 9.15 -5.16 -3.95
CA ARG A 92 8.35 -4.88 -2.74
C ARG A 92 8.93 -3.73 -1.93
N LEU A 93 10.25 -3.71 -1.68
CA LEU A 93 10.88 -2.61 -0.94
C LEU A 93 10.75 -1.28 -1.69
N ARG A 94 10.94 -1.28 -3.01
CA ARG A 94 10.85 -0.06 -3.82
C ARG A 94 9.44 0.52 -3.84
N VAL A 95 8.42 -0.33 -3.86
CA VAL A 95 7.01 0.11 -3.76
C VAL A 95 6.68 0.52 -2.32
N ALA A 96 7.05 -0.26 -1.33
CA ALA A 96 6.72 0.04 0.07
C ALA A 96 7.39 1.33 0.56
N ASP A 97 8.69 1.47 0.30
CA ASP A 97 9.49 2.64 0.69
C ASP A 97 10.77 2.76 -0.15
N SER A 98 10.67 3.47 -1.27
CA SER A 98 11.78 3.70 -2.18
C SER A 98 12.96 4.44 -1.53
N THR A 99 12.73 5.23 -0.49
CA THR A 99 13.77 6.00 0.20
C THR A 99 14.75 5.11 0.96
N ARG A 100 14.40 3.85 1.23
CA ARG A 100 15.31 2.85 1.82
C ARG A 100 16.38 2.38 0.84
N VAL A 101 16.15 2.56 -0.45
CA VAL A 101 17.11 2.22 -1.53
C VAL A 101 17.84 3.48 -2.01
N ASN A 102 17.12 4.59 -2.11
CA ASN A 102 17.66 5.89 -2.46
C ASN A 102 16.98 6.97 -1.64
N ALA A 103 17.70 7.58 -0.69
CA ALA A 103 17.16 8.58 0.22
C ALA A 103 16.58 9.81 -0.50
N GLU A 104 17.09 10.13 -1.70
CA GLU A 104 16.65 11.26 -2.53
C GLU A 104 15.52 10.88 -3.50
N SER A 105 14.93 9.68 -3.36
CA SER A 105 13.88 9.23 -4.27
C SER A 105 12.63 10.10 -4.17
N PRO A 106 12.14 10.68 -5.30
CA PRO A 106 10.87 11.39 -5.32
C PRO A 106 9.66 10.45 -5.34
N MET A 107 9.88 9.14 -5.50
CA MET A 107 8.82 8.15 -5.49
C MET A 107 8.20 8.07 -4.08
N PRO A 108 6.86 8.20 -3.93
CA PRO A 108 6.22 8.10 -2.64
C PRO A 108 6.51 6.77 -1.94
N ALA A 109 6.57 6.80 -0.62
CA ALA A 109 6.53 5.58 0.20
C ALA A 109 5.06 5.12 0.28
N TYR A 110 4.68 4.12 -0.52
CA TYR A 110 3.28 3.69 -0.62
C TYR A 110 2.79 2.93 0.61
N TYR A 111 3.70 2.36 1.39
CA TYR A 111 3.32 1.54 2.54
C TYR A 111 3.87 2.05 3.88
N ARG A 112 4.92 2.85 3.91
CA ARG A 112 5.42 3.47 5.14
C ARG A 112 4.49 4.58 5.61
N THR A 113 4.24 4.65 6.93
CA THR A 113 3.36 5.65 7.55
C THR A 113 4.08 6.60 8.51
N GLU A 114 5.31 6.25 8.92
CA GLU A 114 6.10 7.00 9.91
C GLU A 114 7.23 7.78 9.23
N GLY A 115 7.64 8.90 9.83
CA GLY A 115 8.74 9.72 9.33
C GLY A 115 8.47 10.39 7.98
N LEU A 116 7.20 10.59 7.62
CA LEU A 116 6.77 11.30 6.42
C LEU A 116 6.53 12.77 6.73
N ASN A 117 6.88 13.66 5.79
CA ASN A 117 6.63 15.09 5.87
C ASN A 117 5.46 15.50 4.97
N GLN A 118 4.74 16.56 5.34
CA GLN A 118 3.68 17.19 4.53
C GLN A 118 2.58 16.21 4.07
N VAL A 119 2.23 15.24 4.91
CA VAL A 119 1.18 14.27 4.62
C VAL A 119 -0.20 14.92 4.65
N ALA A 120 -0.96 14.81 3.56
CA ALA A 120 -2.33 15.27 3.50
C ALA A 120 -3.18 14.64 4.61
N ALA A 121 -4.12 15.41 5.19
CA ALA A 121 -4.88 14.99 6.37
C ALA A 121 -5.57 13.62 6.21
N ALA A 122 -6.06 13.31 5.01
CA ALA A 122 -6.73 12.03 4.70
C ALA A 122 -5.80 10.80 4.83
N PHE A 123 -4.48 10.99 4.68
CA PHE A 123 -3.48 9.91 4.68
C PHE A 123 -2.61 9.86 5.94
N ARG A 124 -2.82 10.77 6.92
CA ARG A 124 -2.05 10.73 8.16
C ARG A 124 -2.21 9.42 8.90
N GLY A 125 -1.09 8.74 9.18
CA GLY A 125 -1.04 7.44 9.85
C GLY A 125 -1.61 6.27 9.02
N LYS A 126 -1.88 6.49 7.72
CA LYS A 126 -2.39 5.46 6.81
C LYS A 126 -1.44 5.29 5.63
N PRO A 127 -1.19 4.06 5.16
CA PRO A 127 -0.44 3.84 3.94
C PRO A 127 -1.26 4.30 2.72
N LEU A 128 -0.58 4.68 1.63
CA LEU A 128 -1.22 4.99 0.35
C LEU A 128 -1.82 3.74 -0.30
N LEU A 129 -1.14 2.60 -0.16
CA LEU A 129 -1.61 1.29 -0.61
C LEU A 129 -1.66 0.33 0.58
N SER A 130 -2.69 -0.52 0.65
CA SER A 130 -2.73 -1.61 1.62
C SER A 130 -1.64 -2.65 1.35
N ALA A 131 -1.38 -3.54 2.33
CA ALA A 131 -0.45 -4.66 2.16
C ALA A 131 -0.78 -5.49 0.90
N GLN A 132 -2.06 -5.84 0.71
CA GLN A 132 -2.50 -6.61 -0.45
C GLN A 132 -2.30 -5.85 -1.76
N GLN A 133 -2.58 -4.56 -1.79
CA GLN A 133 -2.35 -3.74 -2.99
C GLN A 133 -0.87 -3.65 -3.35
N VAL A 134 0.04 -3.60 -2.37
CA VAL A 134 1.49 -3.68 -2.64
C VAL A 134 1.85 -5.03 -3.25
N GLU A 135 1.35 -6.16 -2.71
CA GLU A 135 1.61 -7.49 -3.27
C GLU A 135 1.03 -7.64 -4.68
N ASP A 136 -0.15 -7.09 -4.95
CA ASP A 136 -0.77 -7.08 -6.28
C ASP A 136 0.11 -6.32 -7.29
N VAL A 137 0.60 -5.12 -6.91
CA VAL A 137 1.52 -4.33 -7.74
C VAL A 137 2.83 -5.08 -7.98
N VAL A 138 3.41 -5.70 -6.95
CA VAL A 138 4.63 -6.51 -7.07
C VAL A 138 4.41 -7.70 -8.01
N ALA A 139 3.28 -8.40 -7.89
CA ALA A 139 2.93 -9.51 -8.77
C ALA A 139 2.89 -9.06 -10.23
N TRP A 140 2.28 -7.92 -10.53
CA TRP A 140 2.25 -7.37 -11.89
C TRP A 140 3.64 -6.93 -12.37
N LEU A 141 4.40 -6.18 -11.58
CA LEU A 141 5.74 -5.74 -11.95
C LEU A 141 6.67 -6.92 -12.25
N ALA A 142 6.53 -8.02 -11.49
CA ALA A 142 7.28 -9.25 -11.71
C ALA A 142 7.00 -9.93 -13.05
N THR A 143 5.85 -9.66 -13.70
CA THR A 143 5.53 -10.15 -15.03
C THR A 143 6.24 -9.41 -16.16
N LEU A 144 6.73 -8.20 -15.92
CA LEU A 144 7.34 -7.33 -16.92
C LEU A 144 8.80 -7.78 -17.19
N LYS A 145 8.95 -8.87 -17.97
CA LYS A 145 10.26 -9.47 -18.28
C LYS A 145 10.94 -8.88 -19.51
N GLU A 146 10.13 -8.42 -20.47
CA GLU A 146 10.66 -7.94 -21.75
C GLU A 146 11.11 -6.46 -21.62
N PRO A 147 12.35 -6.15 -22.03
CA PRO A 147 12.76 -4.76 -22.25
C PRO A 147 12.04 -4.22 -23.49
N ARG A 148 11.80 -2.94 -23.54
CA ARG A 148 11.42 -2.26 -24.80
C ARG A 148 12.63 -2.01 -25.63
#